data_7c293b5cf4653408d278c68d49c611ec
#
_entry.id   7c293b5cf4653408d278c68d49c611ec
#
_cell.length_a   1.000
_cell.length_b   1.000
_cell.length_c   1.000
_cell.angle_alpha   90.00
_cell.angle_beta   90.00
_cell.angle_gamma   90.00
#
_symmetry.space_group_name_H-M   'P 1'
#
loop_
_entity.id
_entity.type
_entity.pdbx_description
1 polymer ?
#
loop_
_entity_poly.entity_id
_entity_poly.type
_entity_poly.pdbx_seq_one_letter_code
_entity_poly.pdbx_strand_id
1 'polypeptide(L)'
;MKDEIETKWEQAQIANWKNDEEEIVMFFSRFNIDARNLYKHVTGLSYDQMQTVCYLLSKIDKAIKICDFLDTLQENNHEDVDVIKIYILISHAEITSRSLGENGKNIELVKKFFEPVESELKYRIIPSISMDRKTPELNFADILYKIRCEYTHEGNYTGRIFKTNDDDPRSSLLFHFKDGEEELFGECGITYKDFLTVYMTSLAEKIKSFSNYKEI
;
A
#
# COMPACT_ATOMS: atom_id res chain seq x y z
N MET A 1 -32.56 -12.23 22.92
CA MET A 1 -31.49 -12.00 23.89
C MET A 1 -30.08 -12.01 23.25
N LYS A 2 -29.69 -13.03 22.44
CA LYS A 2 -28.42 -13.02 21.71
C LYS A 2 -28.39 -11.88 20.69
N ASP A 3 -29.43 -11.74 19.89
CA ASP A 3 -29.58 -10.69 18.87
C ASP A 3 -29.59 -9.26 19.47
N GLU A 4 -30.16 -9.08 20.65
CA GLU A 4 -30.21 -7.79 21.35
C GLU A 4 -28.83 -7.35 21.89
N ILE A 5 -28.02 -8.32 22.33
CA ILE A 5 -26.66 -8.06 22.81
C ILE A 5 -25.76 -7.72 21.61
N GLU A 6 -25.90 -8.47 20.51
CA GLU A 6 -25.17 -8.26 19.26
C GLU A 6 -25.47 -6.85 18.70
N THR A 7 -26.76 -6.47 18.60
CA THR A 7 -27.19 -5.14 18.15
C THR A 7 -26.65 -4.00 19.04
N LYS A 8 -26.63 -4.17 20.37
CA LYS A 8 -26.08 -3.17 21.28
C LYS A 8 -24.56 -3.03 21.14
N TRP A 9 -23.87 -4.15 20.92
CA TRP A 9 -22.42 -4.15 20.71
C TRP A 9 -22.06 -3.46 19.40
N GLU A 10 -22.77 -3.73 18.32
CA GLU A 10 -22.65 -3.07 17.02
C GLU A 10 -22.84 -1.55 17.13
N GLN A 11 -23.92 -1.12 17.80
CA GLN A 11 -24.17 0.30 18.02
C GLN A 11 -23.06 0.98 18.82
N ALA A 12 -22.49 0.30 19.82
CA ALA A 12 -21.37 0.81 20.58
C ALA A 12 -20.09 0.93 19.73
N GLN A 13 -19.82 -0.02 18.85
CA GLN A 13 -18.69 0.03 17.92
C GLN A 13 -18.84 1.17 16.90
N ILE A 14 -20.03 1.37 16.35
CA ILE A 14 -20.33 2.49 15.45
C ILE A 14 -20.15 3.84 16.18
N ALA A 15 -20.60 3.93 17.43
CA ALA A 15 -20.44 5.13 18.23
C ALA A 15 -18.97 5.45 18.52
N ASN A 16 -18.18 4.44 18.88
CA ASN A 16 -16.73 4.59 19.08
C ASN A 16 -16.04 5.07 17.81
N TRP A 17 -16.32 4.44 16.68
CA TRP A 17 -15.79 4.86 15.38
C TRP A 17 -16.11 6.33 15.04
N LYS A 18 -17.34 6.78 15.35
CA LYS A 18 -17.72 8.18 15.14
C LYS A 18 -16.97 9.15 16.06
N ASN A 19 -16.56 8.71 17.25
CA ASN A 19 -15.75 9.51 18.15
C ASN A 19 -14.30 9.66 17.68
N ASP A 20 -13.82 8.74 16.84
CA ASP A 20 -12.44 8.73 16.32
C ASP A 20 -12.28 9.54 15.02
N GLU A 21 -13.31 10.32 14.62
CA GLU A 21 -13.31 11.09 13.36
C GLU A 21 -12.07 11.95 13.20
N GLU A 22 -11.71 12.72 14.23
CA GLU A 22 -10.59 13.67 14.15
C GLU A 22 -9.26 12.93 13.95
N GLU A 23 -9.06 11.80 14.61
CA GLU A 23 -7.85 11.01 14.50
C GLU A 23 -7.72 10.41 13.10
N ILE A 24 -8.80 9.86 12.55
CA ILE A 24 -8.85 9.28 11.20
C ILE A 24 -8.65 10.36 10.14
N VAL A 25 -9.31 11.50 10.28
CA VAL A 25 -9.15 12.63 9.36
C VAL A 25 -7.72 13.15 9.38
N MET A 26 -7.10 13.28 10.56
CA MET A 26 -5.70 13.67 10.70
C MET A 26 -4.76 12.67 10.02
N PHE A 27 -4.98 11.37 10.22
CA PHE A 27 -4.17 10.33 9.62
C PHE A 27 -4.14 10.43 8.09
N PHE A 28 -5.31 10.47 7.45
CA PHE A 28 -5.40 10.53 5.98
C PHE A 28 -4.99 11.87 5.38
N SER A 29 -5.19 12.98 6.10
CA SER A 29 -4.79 14.31 5.64
C SER A 29 -3.27 14.43 5.40
N ARG A 30 -2.46 13.61 6.06
CA ARG A 30 -1.00 13.51 5.83
C ARG A 30 -0.65 13.14 4.39
N PHE A 31 -1.57 12.53 3.65
CA PHE A 31 -1.36 11.98 2.30
C PHE A 31 -2.13 12.76 1.21
N ASN A 32 -2.58 13.98 1.49
CA ASN A 32 -3.39 14.80 0.58
C ASN A 32 -4.71 14.13 0.13
N ILE A 33 -5.27 13.24 0.94
CA ILE A 33 -6.54 12.57 0.69
C ILE A 33 -7.66 13.42 1.29
N ASP A 34 -8.80 13.54 0.60
CA ASP A 34 -10.03 14.10 1.20
C ASP A 34 -10.56 13.17 2.29
N ALA A 35 -9.92 13.29 3.45
CA ALA A 35 -10.14 12.42 4.59
C ALA A 35 -11.56 12.54 5.16
N ARG A 36 -12.18 13.73 5.10
CA ARG A 36 -13.56 13.92 5.57
C ARG A 36 -14.57 13.21 4.68
N ASN A 37 -14.36 13.23 3.37
CA ASN A 37 -15.22 12.52 2.43
C ASN A 37 -15.05 11.01 2.58
N LEU A 38 -13.81 10.52 2.74
CA LEU A 38 -13.54 9.12 3.01
C LEU A 38 -14.21 8.66 4.31
N TYR A 39 -14.09 9.42 5.39
CA TYR A 39 -14.73 9.12 6.67
C TYR A 39 -16.25 9.03 6.54
N LYS A 40 -16.90 10.00 5.87
CA LYS A 40 -18.35 9.98 5.62
C LYS A 40 -18.76 8.76 4.81
N HIS A 41 -17.94 8.36 3.83
CA HIS A 41 -18.19 7.17 3.05
C HIS A 41 -18.18 5.92 3.95
N VAL A 42 -17.13 5.74 4.76
CA VAL A 42 -17.00 4.58 5.65
C VAL A 42 -18.14 4.50 6.67
N THR A 43 -18.55 5.63 7.24
CA THR A 43 -19.68 5.65 8.20
C THR A 43 -21.04 5.40 7.53
N GLY A 44 -21.12 5.44 6.22
CA GLY A 44 -22.31 5.08 5.43
C GLY A 44 -22.37 3.61 5.00
N LEU A 45 -21.31 2.83 5.25
CA LEU A 45 -21.25 1.40 4.93
C LEU A 45 -22.14 0.56 5.88
N SER A 46 -22.44 -0.68 5.47
CA SER A 46 -23.01 -1.67 6.40
C SER A 46 -22.04 -1.94 7.54
N TYR A 47 -22.53 -2.47 8.64
CA TYR A 47 -21.71 -2.77 9.81
C TYR A 47 -20.51 -3.67 9.49
N ASP A 48 -20.73 -4.77 8.76
CA ASP A 48 -19.66 -5.72 8.40
C ASP A 48 -18.62 -5.08 7.47
N GLN A 49 -19.07 -4.29 6.50
CA GLN A 49 -18.19 -3.55 5.61
C GLN A 49 -17.36 -2.51 6.37
N MET A 50 -18.00 -1.78 7.28
CA MET A 50 -17.33 -0.82 8.14
C MET A 50 -16.28 -1.51 9.02
N GLN A 51 -16.59 -2.64 9.65
CA GLN A 51 -15.62 -3.42 10.43
C GLN A 51 -14.42 -3.86 9.59
N THR A 52 -14.66 -4.33 8.36
CA THR A 52 -13.60 -4.71 7.45
C THR A 52 -12.66 -3.53 7.17
N VAL A 53 -13.22 -2.36 6.84
CA VAL A 53 -12.44 -1.14 6.60
C VAL A 53 -11.67 -0.71 7.85
N CYS A 54 -12.31 -0.68 9.03
CA CYS A 54 -11.64 -0.33 10.28
C CYS A 54 -10.46 -1.25 10.58
N TYR A 55 -10.63 -2.55 10.34
CA TYR A 55 -9.55 -3.52 10.50
C TYR A 55 -8.37 -3.21 9.55
N LEU A 56 -8.64 -2.93 8.27
CA LEU A 56 -7.61 -2.58 7.29
C LEU A 56 -6.89 -1.28 7.68
N LEU A 57 -7.63 -0.24 8.10
CA LEU A 57 -7.05 1.02 8.54
C LEU A 57 -6.17 0.86 9.79
N SER A 58 -6.60 0.06 10.75
CA SER A 58 -5.78 -0.26 11.92
C SER A 58 -4.49 -1.01 11.56
N LYS A 59 -4.54 -1.87 10.54
CA LYS A 59 -3.36 -2.61 10.08
C LYS A 59 -2.37 -1.71 9.35
N ILE A 60 -2.87 -0.83 8.46
CA ILE A 60 -1.98 0.09 7.75
C ILE A 60 -1.36 1.14 8.66
N ASP A 61 -2.09 1.66 9.65
CA ASP A 61 -1.53 2.57 10.65
C ASP A 61 -0.35 1.91 11.40
N LYS A 62 -0.53 0.67 11.83
CA LYS A 62 0.56 -0.10 12.46
C LYS A 62 1.73 -0.35 11.50
N ALA A 63 1.43 -0.69 10.24
CA ALA A 63 2.45 -0.90 9.22
C ALA A 63 3.28 0.36 8.98
N ILE A 64 2.64 1.52 8.85
CA ILE A 64 3.33 2.81 8.69
C ILE A 64 4.17 3.14 9.92
N LYS A 65 3.64 2.98 11.13
CA LYS A 65 4.41 3.20 12.38
C LYS A 65 5.65 2.30 12.46
N ILE A 66 5.57 1.06 12.00
CA ILE A 66 6.74 0.16 11.92
C ILE A 66 7.72 0.69 10.88
N CYS A 67 7.25 1.10 9.70
CA CYS A 67 8.10 1.67 8.65
C CYS A 67 8.78 2.97 9.11
N ASP A 68 8.04 3.85 9.79
CA ASP A 68 8.59 5.09 10.36
C ASP A 68 9.64 4.79 11.45
N PHE A 69 9.41 3.75 12.28
CA PHE A 69 10.40 3.32 13.29
C PHE A 69 11.66 2.76 12.63
N LEU A 70 11.53 1.98 11.57
CA LEU A 70 12.66 1.45 10.81
C LEU A 70 13.54 2.60 10.27
N ASP A 71 12.97 3.73 9.85
CA ASP A 71 13.72 4.90 9.43
C ASP A 71 14.61 5.47 10.55
N THR A 72 14.19 5.38 11.81
CA THR A 72 15.00 5.84 12.95
C THR A 72 16.21 4.96 13.25
N LEU A 73 16.18 3.71 12.79
CA LEU A 73 17.30 2.77 12.97
C LEU A 73 18.39 2.92 11.90
N GLN A 74 18.14 3.78 10.90
CA GLN A 74 18.92 3.87 9.66
C GLN A 74 20.27 4.58 9.77
N GLU A 75 20.69 5.07 10.90
CA GLU A 75 21.94 5.87 10.97
C GLU A 75 23.18 5.12 10.43
N ASN A 76 23.14 3.80 10.26
CA ASN A 76 24.31 3.01 9.86
C ASN A 76 24.13 1.94 8.77
N ASN A 77 22.91 1.57 8.34
CA ASN A 77 22.71 0.53 7.30
C ASN A 77 21.39 0.75 6.54
N HIS A 78 21.47 1.46 5.42
CA HIS A 78 20.30 1.93 4.68
C HIS A 78 19.64 0.89 3.76
N GLU A 79 20.30 -0.22 3.47
CA GLU A 79 19.94 -1.04 2.31
C GLU A 79 18.76 -1.99 2.58
N ASP A 80 18.72 -2.60 3.77
CA ASP A 80 17.70 -3.61 4.07
C ASP A 80 16.35 -3.04 4.51
N VAL A 81 16.32 -1.80 4.99
CA VAL A 81 15.12 -1.18 5.57
C VAL A 81 14.05 -0.93 4.51
N ASP A 82 14.41 -0.45 3.35
CA ASP A 82 13.46 -0.15 2.27
C ASP A 82 12.77 -1.42 1.76
N VAL A 83 13.51 -2.52 1.68
CA VAL A 83 12.95 -3.82 1.30
C VAL A 83 11.93 -4.30 2.32
N ILE A 84 12.22 -4.14 3.62
CA ILE A 84 11.29 -4.49 4.69
C ILE A 84 10.02 -3.64 4.61
N LYS A 85 10.13 -2.33 4.34
CA LYS A 85 8.98 -1.44 4.12
C LYS A 85 8.12 -1.92 2.95
N ILE A 86 8.76 -2.23 1.81
CA ILE A 86 8.06 -2.77 0.64
C ILE A 86 7.37 -4.09 1.00
N TYR A 87 8.08 -5.01 1.66
CA TYR A 87 7.49 -6.27 2.08
C TYR A 87 6.22 -6.08 2.92
N ILE A 88 6.28 -5.20 3.92
CA ILE A 88 5.14 -4.91 4.81
C ILE A 88 3.97 -4.32 4.01
N LEU A 89 4.23 -3.28 3.20
CA LEU A 89 3.19 -2.56 2.48
C LEU A 89 2.58 -3.40 1.34
N ILE A 90 3.39 -4.16 0.60
CA ILE A 90 2.87 -5.04 -0.46
C ILE A 90 2.08 -6.22 0.12
N SER A 91 2.51 -6.77 1.26
CA SER A 91 1.71 -7.78 1.96
C SER A 91 0.37 -7.21 2.46
N HIS A 92 0.34 -5.95 2.92
CA HIS A 92 -0.89 -5.27 3.29
C HIS A 92 -1.78 -5.00 2.06
N ALA A 93 -1.22 -4.60 0.91
CA ALA A 93 -1.96 -4.40 -0.34
C ALA A 93 -2.67 -5.69 -0.78
N GLU A 94 -1.98 -6.83 -0.72
CA GLU A 94 -2.53 -8.16 -1.01
C GLU A 94 -3.71 -8.49 -0.07
N ILE A 95 -3.52 -8.29 1.24
CA ILE A 95 -4.55 -8.54 2.25
C ILE A 95 -5.75 -7.60 2.03
N THR A 96 -5.50 -6.33 1.70
CA THR A 96 -6.55 -5.34 1.45
C THR A 96 -7.43 -5.75 0.28
N SER A 97 -6.86 -6.05 -0.88
CA SER A 97 -7.62 -6.49 -2.05
C SER A 97 -8.48 -7.72 -1.72
N ARG A 98 -7.88 -8.71 -1.04
CA ARG A 98 -8.60 -9.93 -0.63
C ARG A 98 -9.75 -9.63 0.35
N SER A 99 -9.53 -8.78 1.33
CA SER A 99 -10.55 -8.41 2.33
C SER A 99 -11.69 -7.58 1.75
N LEU A 100 -11.43 -6.86 0.65
CA LEU A 100 -12.44 -6.11 -0.09
C LEU A 100 -13.15 -6.97 -1.16
N GLY A 101 -12.99 -8.30 -1.13
CA GLY A 101 -13.71 -9.24 -1.96
C GLY A 101 -13.06 -9.59 -3.29
N GLU A 102 -11.86 -9.12 -3.55
CA GLU A 102 -11.15 -9.47 -4.78
C GLU A 102 -10.52 -10.86 -4.70
N ASN A 103 -10.53 -11.57 -5.82
CA ASN A 103 -9.98 -12.91 -5.95
C ASN A 103 -8.84 -12.93 -6.97
N GLY A 104 -7.89 -13.84 -6.78
CA GLY A 104 -6.76 -14.02 -7.70
C GLY A 104 -5.51 -14.50 -6.99
N LYS A 105 -4.45 -14.69 -7.76
CA LYS A 105 -3.10 -14.93 -7.22
C LYS A 105 -2.58 -13.67 -6.54
N ASN A 106 -1.63 -13.80 -5.64
CA ASN A 106 -1.09 -12.69 -4.85
C ASN A 106 -0.64 -11.50 -5.71
N ILE A 107 0.06 -11.75 -6.82
CA ILE A 107 0.46 -10.69 -7.77
C ILE A 107 -0.74 -9.98 -8.40
N GLU A 108 -1.81 -10.71 -8.73
CA GLU A 108 -3.03 -10.12 -9.30
C GLU A 108 -3.75 -9.25 -8.28
N LEU A 109 -3.75 -9.64 -7.00
CA LEU A 109 -4.31 -8.84 -5.91
C LEU A 109 -3.52 -7.54 -5.69
N VAL A 110 -2.19 -7.58 -5.79
CA VAL A 110 -1.35 -6.39 -5.73
C VAL A 110 -1.61 -5.47 -6.93
N LYS A 111 -1.72 -6.01 -8.16
CA LYS A 111 -2.10 -5.24 -9.34
C LYS A 111 -3.45 -4.55 -9.17
N LYS A 112 -4.44 -5.29 -8.73
CA LYS A 112 -5.78 -4.76 -8.44
C LYS A 112 -5.73 -3.67 -7.37
N PHE A 113 -4.90 -3.83 -6.34
CA PHE A 113 -4.74 -2.79 -5.33
C PHE A 113 -4.31 -1.46 -5.96
N PHE A 114 -3.34 -1.46 -6.86
CA PHE A 114 -2.80 -0.24 -7.49
C PHE A 114 -3.59 0.23 -8.72
N GLU A 115 -4.56 -0.52 -9.22
CA GLU A 115 -5.37 -0.17 -10.38
C GLU A 115 -5.99 1.26 -10.32
N PRO A 116 -6.55 1.74 -9.19
CA PRO A 116 -7.13 3.08 -9.12
C PRO A 116 -6.15 4.22 -9.39
N VAL A 117 -4.86 3.98 -9.16
CA VAL A 117 -3.78 4.97 -9.32
C VAL A 117 -2.88 4.69 -10.53
N GLU A 118 -3.25 3.75 -11.38
CA GLU A 118 -2.44 3.32 -12.53
C GLU A 118 -2.06 4.49 -13.45
N SER A 119 -2.98 5.42 -13.69
CA SER A 119 -2.71 6.60 -14.50
C SER A 119 -1.66 7.52 -13.85
N GLU A 120 -1.73 7.74 -12.54
CA GLU A 120 -0.75 8.52 -11.79
C GLU A 120 0.60 7.83 -11.77
N LEU A 121 0.63 6.52 -11.58
CA LEU A 121 1.83 5.69 -11.69
C LEU A 121 2.47 5.84 -13.07
N LYS A 122 1.70 5.79 -14.14
CA LYS A 122 2.18 5.98 -15.51
C LYS A 122 2.86 7.35 -15.72
N TYR A 123 2.31 8.42 -15.17
CA TYR A 123 2.83 9.77 -15.41
C TYR A 123 3.95 10.18 -14.47
N ARG A 124 3.98 9.68 -13.24
CA ARG A 124 4.95 10.11 -12.21
C ARG A 124 6.05 9.11 -11.93
N ILE A 125 5.74 7.84 -11.90
CA ILE A 125 6.65 6.79 -11.44
C ILE A 125 7.31 6.04 -12.59
N ILE A 126 6.55 5.62 -13.60
CA ILE A 126 7.13 4.89 -14.74
C ILE A 126 8.17 5.73 -15.50
N PRO A 127 8.00 7.05 -15.72
CA PRO A 127 9.06 7.86 -16.31
C PRO A 127 10.35 7.93 -15.48
N SER A 128 10.29 7.64 -14.19
CA SER A 128 11.46 7.55 -13.33
C SER A 128 12.13 6.17 -13.33
N ILE A 129 11.55 5.19 -14.04
CA ILE A 129 12.11 3.85 -14.19
C ILE A 129 12.88 3.80 -15.50
N SER A 130 14.18 3.61 -15.42
CA SER A 130 15.03 3.32 -16.56
C SER A 130 15.40 1.83 -16.57
N MET A 131 15.35 1.20 -17.72
CA MET A 131 15.74 -0.20 -17.91
C MET A 131 16.74 -0.31 -19.04
N ASP A 132 17.77 -1.12 -18.86
CA ASP A 132 18.89 -1.26 -19.82
C ASP A 132 18.49 -1.90 -21.16
N ARG A 133 17.36 -2.56 -21.27
CA ARG A 133 16.86 -3.17 -22.52
C ARG A 133 15.34 -3.15 -22.59
N LYS A 134 14.82 -3.10 -23.84
CA LYS A 134 13.41 -3.17 -24.24
C LYS A 134 12.47 -3.35 -23.05
N THR A 135 11.93 -2.24 -22.57
CA THR A 135 10.99 -2.20 -21.46
C THR A 135 10.03 -3.39 -21.54
N PRO A 136 10.15 -4.42 -20.70
CA PRO A 136 9.02 -5.31 -20.54
C PRO A 136 7.86 -4.42 -20.08
N GLU A 137 6.64 -4.75 -20.45
CA GLU A 137 5.44 -4.11 -19.93
C GLU A 137 5.26 -4.46 -18.43
N LEU A 138 6.29 -4.21 -17.63
CA LEU A 138 6.22 -4.37 -16.18
C LEU A 138 5.53 -3.15 -15.61
N ASN A 139 4.39 -3.36 -15.00
CA ASN A 139 3.79 -2.31 -14.22
C ASN A 139 4.50 -2.19 -12.85
N PHE A 140 4.28 -1.08 -12.19
CA PHE A 140 4.88 -0.80 -10.88
C PHE A 140 4.59 -1.90 -9.83
N ALA A 141 3.39 -2.47 -9.86
CA ALA A 141 3.00 -3.56 -8.97
C ALA A 141 3.83 -4.84 -9.19
N ASP A 142 4.18 -5.15 -10.45
CA ASP A 142 5.06 -6.29 -10.76
C ASP A 142 6.44 -6.11 -10.12
N ILE A 143 7.02 -4.91 -10.25
CA ILE A 143 8.33 -4.59 -9.68
C ILE A 143 8.30 -4.75 -8.16
N LEU A 144 7.36 -4.11 -7.49
CA LEU A 144 7.24 -4.17 -6.03
C LEU A 144 6.98 -5.60 -5.52
N TYR A 145 6.13 -6.35 -6.23
CA TYR A 145 5.85 -7.73 -5.86
C TYR A 145 7.08 -8.64 -6.05
N LYS A 146 7.85 -8.44 -7.11
CA LYS A 146 9.11 -9.17 -7.32
C LYS A 146 10.12 -8.87 -6.23
N ILE A 147 10.32 -7.60 -5.85
CA ILE A 147 11.18 -7.19 -4.72
C ILE A 147 10.76 -7.92 -3.44
N ARG A 148 9.46 -7.93 -3.15
CA ARG A 148 8.92 -8.65 -1.98
C ARG A 148 9.21 -10.15 -2.04
N CYS A 149 9.08 -10.78 -3.21
CA CYS A 149 9.34 -12.21 -3.39
C CYS A 149 10.83 -12.55 -3.21
N GLU A 150 11.73 -11.78 -3.79
CA GLU A 150 13.18 -11.98 -3.66
C GLU A 150 13.64 -11.87 -2.21
N TYR A 151 13.15 -10.87 -1.49
CA TYR A 151 13.43 -10.74 -0.06
C TYR A 151 12.98 -11.97 0.74
N THR A 152 11.79 -12.51 0.42
CA THR A 152 11.20 -13.62 1.18
C THR A 152 11.86 -14.97 0.89
N HIS A 153 12.29 -15.18 -0.35
CA HIS A 153 12.75 -16.49 -0.81
C HIS A 153 14.27 -16.61 -0.92
N GLU A 154 14.96 -15.53 -1.21
CA GLU A 154 16.39 -15.57 -1.50
C GLU A 154 17.24 -14.84 -0.44
N GLY A 155 16.65 -13.94 0.35
CA GLY A 155 17.34 -13.19 1.41
C GLY A 155 18.47 -12.28 0.90
N ASN A 156 18.57 -12.09 -0.42
CA ASN A 156 19.73 -11.50 -1.09
C ASN A 156 19.49 -10.09 -1.63
N TYR A 157 18.40 -9.42 -1.24
CA TYR A 157 18.16 -8.10 -1.76
C TYR A 157 19.11 -7.09 -1.11
N THR A 158 20.08 -6.63 -1.88
CA THR A 158 21.04 -5.58 -1.48
C THR A 158 20.81 -4.37 -2.39
N GLY A 159 20.22 -3.31 -1.86
CA GLY A 159 20.11 -2.05 -2.60
C GLY A 159 19.14 -1.05 -1.97
N ARG A 160 19.45 0.22 -2.10
CA ARG A 160 18.54 1.31 -1.78
C ARG A 160 17.40 1.33 -2.78
N ILE A 161 16.18 1.40 -2.28
CA ILE A 161 14.99 1.39 -3.09
C ILE A 161 14.43 2.79 -3.27
N PHE A 162 14.46 3.60 -2.22
CA PHE A 162 13.87 4.93 -2.25
C PHE A 162 14.93 6.03 -2.26
N LYS A 163 14.62 7.10 -3.00
CA LYS A 163 15.34 8.35 -2.91
C LYS A 163 15.25 8.93 -1.51
N THR A 164 16.36 9.49 -1.02
CA THR A 164 16.36 10.24 0.23
C THR A 164 15.63 11.58 0.05
N ASN A 165 15.82 12.22 -1.12
CA ASN A 165 15.12 13.43 -1.56
C ASN A 165 15.20 13.53 -3.08
N ASP A 166 14.49 14.49 -3.68
CA ASP A 166 14.42 14.68 -5.13
C ASP A 166 15.78 15.03 -5.77
N ASP A 167 16.69 15.61 -5.00
CA ASP A 167 18.01 16.06 -5.45
C ASP A 167 19.12 15.01 -5.25
N ASP A 168 18.81 13.84 -4.67
CA ASP A 168 19.82 12.80 -4.41
C ASP A 168 20.21 12.07 -5.71
N PRO A 169 21.43 12.31 -6.25
CA PRO A 169 21.87 11.67 -7.50
C PRO A 169 22.19 10.17 -7.33
N ARG A 170 22.26 9.67 -6.10
CA ARG A 170 22.63 8.28 -5.79
C ARG A 170 21.42 7.39 -5.63
N SER A 171 20.28 7.93 -5.92
CA SER A 171 19.01 7.30 -5.62
C SER A 171 18.54 6.54 -6.83
N SER A 172 18.84 5.31 -6.86
CA SER A 172 18.22 4.40 -7.78
C SER A 172 17.86 3.14 -7.04
N LEU A 173 16.61 2.77 -7.11
CA LEU A 173 16.23 1.38 -6.96
C LEU A 173 16.96 0.64 -8.07
N LEU A 174 18.09 0.05 -7.73
CA LEU A 174 18.63 -1.00 -8.56
C LEU A 174 17.84 -2.26 -8.25
N PHE A 175 16.97 -2.63 -9.14
CA PHE A 175 16.36 -3.95 -9.08
C PHE A 175 16.97 -4.84 -10.16
N HIS A 176 17.32 -6.03 -9.74
CA HIS A 176 17.79 -7.10 -10.61
C HIS A 176 16.89 -8.31 -10.41
N PHE A 177 16.28 -8.78 -11.47
CA PHE A 177 15.54 -10.03 -11.41
C PHE A 177 15.65 -10.80 -12.72
N LYS A 178 15.48 -12.11 -12.60
CA LYS A 178 15.44 -13.01 -13.75
C LYS A 178 14.01 -13.16 -14.24
N ASP A 179 13.83 -12.95 -15.55
CA ASP A 179 12.60 -13.30 -16.24
C ASP A 179 12.92 -14.38 -17.27
N GLY A 180 12.77 -15.65 -16.85
CA GLY A 180 13.30 -16.80 -17.60
C GLY A 180 14.83 -16.83 -17.57
N GLU A 181 15.46 -16.73 -18.75
CA GLU A 181 16.92 -16.65 -18.91
C GLU A 181 17.46 -15.21 -18.97
N GLU A 182 16.56 -14.20 -19.01
CA GLU A 182 16.96 -12.80 -19.10
C GLU A 182 17.13 -12.18 -17.72
N GLU A 183 18.21 -11.43 -17.53
CA GLU A 183 18.45 -10.60 -16.35
C GLU A 183 17.97 -9.19 -16.66
N LEU A 184 17.06 -8.68 -15.81
CA LEU A 184 16.49 -7.36 -15.93
C LEU A 184 17.06 -6.46 -14.83
N PHE A 185 17.64 -5.35 -15.25
CA PHE A 185 18.16 -4.31 -14.38
C PHE A 185 17.32 -3.03 -14.59
N GLY A 186 17.01 -2.35 -13.54
CA GLY A 186 16.29 -1.09 -13.63
C GLY A 186 16.57 -0.16 -12.46
N GLU A 187 16.28 1.10 -12.68
CA GLU A 187 16.35 2.18 -11.71
C GLU A 187 14.96 2.78 -11.48
N CYS A 188 14.59 3.03 -10.23
CA CYS A 188 13.36 3.73 -9.90
C CYS A 188 13.68 4.93 -9.01
N GLY A 189 13.42 6.13 -9.51
CA GLY A 189 13.76 7.38 -8.85
C GLY A 189 12.63 7.97 -7.98
N ILE A 190 11.98 7.16 -7.14
CA ILE A 190 10.89 7.66 -6.29
C ILE A 190 11.32 7.75 -4.82
N THR A 191 10.78 8.72 -4.07
CA THR A 191 10.96 8.81 -2.63
C THR A 191 9.99 7.86 -1.91
N TYR A 192 10.34 7.42 -0.69
CA TYR A 192 9.42 6.66 0.15
C TYR A 192 8.11 7.43 0.42
N LYS A 193 8.20 8.75 0.59
CA LYS A 193 7.04 9.62 0.77
C LYS A 193 6.09 9.61 -0.43
N ASP A 194 6.65 9.66 -1.65
CA ASP A 194 5.83 9.58 -2.87
C ASP A 194 5.18 8.21 -3.01
N PHE A 195 5.94 7.14 -2.77
CA PHE A 195 5.41 5.79 -2.74
C PHE A 195 4.26 5.65 -1.75
N LEU A 196 4.45 6.13 -0.52
CA LEU A 196 3.43 6.05 0.52
C LEU A 196 2.19 6.88 0.17
N THR A 197 2.36 8.04 -0.47
CA THR A 197 1.24 8.87 -0.95
C THR A 197 0.42 8.13 -2.01
N VAL A 198 1.06 7.54 -3.00
CA VAL A 198 0.40 6.72 -4.03
C VAL A 198 -0.30 5.52 -3.40
N TYR A 199 0.37 4.84 -2.49
CA TYR A 199 -0.19 3.69 -1.77
C TYR A 199 -1.47 4.06 -1.00
N MET A 200 -1.44 5.15 -0.24
CA MET A 200 -2.58 5.61 0.55
C MET A 200 -3.73 6.14 -0.31
N THR A 201 -3.41 6.78 -1.45
CA THR A 201 -4.42 7.17 -2.44
C THR A 201 -5.13 5.94 -3.00
N SER A 202 -4.37 4.91 -3.37
CA SER A 202 -4.95 3.66 -3.84
C SER A 202 -5.84 3.01 -2.80
N LEU A 203 -5.39 2.93 -1.55
CA LEU A 203 -6.19 2.40 -0.44
C LEU A 203 -7.52 3.16 -0.28
N ALA A 204 -7.48 4.48 -0.31
CA ALA A 204 -8.67 5.31 -0.19
C ALA A 204 -9.68 5.06 -1.33
N GLU A 205 -9.21 4.97 -2.58
CA GLU A 205 -10.06 4.67 -3.73
C GLU A 205 -10.65 3.26 -3.67
N LYS A 206 -9.88 2.27 -3.23
CA LYS A 206 -10.39 0.90 -2.99
C LYS A 206 -11.47 0.87 -1.92
N ILE A 207 -11.30 1.59 -0.82
CA ILE A 207 -12.33 1.71 0.21
C ILE A 207 -13.60 2.37 -0.35
N LYS A 208 -13.47 3.45 -1.14
CA LYS A 208 -14.62 4.12 -1.76
C LYS A 208 -15.38 3.21 -2.75
N SER A 209 -14.68 2.34 -3.44
CA SER A 209 -15.29 1.39 -4.39
C SER A 209 -15.97 0.20 -3.70
N PHE A 210 -15.62 -0.09 -2.46
CA PHE A 210 -16.08 -1.28 -1.73
C PHE A 210 -17.60 -1.33 -1.51
N SER A 211 -18.26 -0.19 -1.34
CA SER A 211 -19.72 -0.12 -1.14
C SER A 211 -20.54 -0.60 -2.35
N ASN A 212 -19.93 -0.69 -3.54
CA ASN A 212 -20.61 -1.06 -4.77
C ASN A 212 -20.67 -2.59 -4.99
N TYR A 213 -19.97 -3.37 -4.19
CA TYR A 213 -20.11 -4.82 -4.22
C TYR A 213 -21.40 -5.22 -3.49
N LYS A 214 -22.50 -5.29 -4.24
CA LYS A 214 -23.69 -6.02 -3.78
C LYS A 214 -23.29 -7.50 -3.68
N GLU A 215 -23.59 -8.11 -2.54
CA GLU A 215 -23.59 -9.57 -2.42
C GLU A 215 -24.39 -10.15 -3.59
N ILE A 216 -23.71 -10.91 -4.46
CA ILE A 216 -24.33 -11.69 -5.54
C ILE A 216 -24.65 -13.07 -4.98
#